data_4ee936849b091ddf7492336f6325a39f
#
_entry.id   4ee936849b091ddf7492336f6325a39f
#
_cell.length_a   1.000
_cell.length_b   1.000
_cell.length_c   1.000
_cell.angle_alpha   90.00
_cell.angle_beta   90.00
_cell.angle_gamma   90.00
#
_symmetry.space_group_name_H-M   'P 1'
#
loop_
_entity.id
_entity.type
_entity.pdbx_description
1 polymer ?
#
loop_
_entity_poly.entity_id
_entity_poly.type
_entity_poly.pdbx_seq_one_letter_code
_entity_poly.pdbx_strand_id
1 'polypeptide(L)'
;MSRKHELLNLMNIDTSWFKSIPSINMNSSNLYKLALEAKNCHACSLSNTRNNVVFGKGSQKAKILIIGEAPGKDEDLSGEPFVGRAGKLLNELLFSMKLSRDSVYITNTVKCR
;
A
#
# COMPACT_ATOMS: atom_id res chain seq x y z
N MET A 1 -20.71 1.21 -22.27
CA MET A 1 -19.68 0.42 -21.54
C MET A 1 -18.30 0.83 -22.02
N SER A 2 -17.37 1.03 -21.13
CA SER A 2 -16.00 1.32 -21.55
C SER A 2 -15.32 0.02 -22.02
N ARG A 3 -14.43 0.13 -22.99
CA ARG A 3 -13.60 -0.98 -23.52
C ARG A 3 -12.90 -1.80 -22.40
N LYS A 4 -12.67 -1.18 -21.26
CA LYS A 4 -12.08 -1.81 -20.07
C LYS A 4 -13.03 -2.80 -19.39
N HIS A 5 -14.33 -2.53 -19.36
CA HIS A 5 -15.34 -3.43 -18.83
C HIS A 5 -15.57 -4.65 -19.72
N GLU A 6 -15.49 -4.49 -21.04
CA GLU A 6 -15.58 -5.60 -21.99
C GLU A 6 -14.41 -6.58 -21.82
N LEU A 7 -13.19 -6.06 -21.69
CA LEU A 7 -12.00 -6.88 -21.47
C LEU A 7 -12.07 -7.66 -20.17
N LEU A 8 -12.52 -7.05 -19.09
CA LEU A 8 -12.66 -7.72 -17.79
C LEU A 8 -13.73 -8.82 -17.83
N ASN A 9 -14.83 -8.60 -18.55
CA ASN A 9 -15.85 -9.62 -18.75
C ASN A 9 -15.34 -10.80 -19.59
N LEU A 10 -14.55 -10.55 -20.64
CA LEU A 10 -13.90 -11.59 -21.44
C LEU A 10 -12.92 -12.45 -20.63
N MET A 11 -12.29 -11.86 -19.61
CA MET A 11 -11.39 -12.55 -18.69
C MET A 11 -12.12 -13.25 -17.53
N ASN A 12 -13.45 -13.27 -17.56
CA ASN A 12 -14.29 -13.84 -16.49
C ASN A 12 -14.03 -13.24 -15.10
N ILE A 13 -13.59 -11.98 -15.05
CA ILE A 13 -13.35 -11.27 -13.80
C ILE A 13 -14.65 -10.61 -13.34
N ASP A 14 -15.15 -11.05 -12.19
CA ASP A 14 -16.32 -10.42 -11.58
C ASP A 14 -15.99 -8.96 -11.19
N THR A 15 -16.69 -8.02 -11.81
CA THR A 15 -16.54 -6.59 -11.57
C THR A 15 -17.65 -6.03 -10.68
N SER A 16 -18.54 -6.86 -10.17
CA SER A 16 -19.68 -6.44 -9.36
C SER A 16 -19.24 -5.68 -8.09
N TRP A 17 -18.10 -6.04 -7.52
CA TRP A 17 -17.52 -5.40 -6.36
C TRP A 17 -17.06 -3.95 -6.63
N PHE A 18 -16.75 -3.57 -7.88
CA PHE A 18 -16.45 -2.17 -8.22
C PHE A 18 -17.66 -1.24 -8.04
N LYS A 19 -18.86 -1.78 -8.16
CA LYS A 19 -20.11 -1.00 -8.00
C LYS A 19 -20.42 -0.68 -6.53
N SER A 20 -19.83 -1.45 -5.61
CA SER A 20 -20.03 -1.28 -4.17
C SER A 20 -18.93 -0.44 -3.50
N ILE A 21 -17.92 -0.02 -4.23
CA ILE A 21 -16.92 0.91 -3.70
C ILE A 21 -17.58 2.29 -3.64
N PRO A 22 -17.78 2.85 -2.43
CA PRO A 22 -18.29 4.21 -2.33
C PRO A 22 -17.36 5.13 -3.10
N SER A 23 -17.92 6.08 -3.83
CA SER A 23 -17.13 7.10 -4.54
C SER A 23 -16.24 7.81 -3.52
N ILE A 24 -15.00 7.41 -3.47
CA ILE A 24 -14.00 8.10 -2.65
C ILE A 24 -13.87 9.49 -3.26
N ASN A 25 -14.29 10.48 -2.50
CA ASN A 25 -14.08 11.87 -2.88
C ASN A 25 -12.58 12.15 -2.86
N MET A 26 -11.94 11.99 -4.02
CA MET A 26 -10.49 12.14 -4.21
C MET A 26 -10.01 13.59 -4.00
N ASN A 27 -10.89 14.47 -3.60
CA ASN A 27 -10.65 15.92 -3.64
C ASN A 27 -9.82 16.49 -2.49
N SER A 28 -9.23 15.69 -1.61
CA SER A 28 -8.28 16.23 -0.63
C SER A 28 -7.56 15.20 0.24
N SER A 29 -7.25 14.05 -0.29
CA SER A 29 -6.47 13.13 0.50
C SER A 29 -5.02 13.60 0.57
N ASN A 30 -4.78 14.54 1.46
CA ASN A 30 -3.44 14.77 1.96
C ASN A 30 -2.98 13.44 2.56
N LEU A 31 -1.98 12.83 1.96
CA LEU A 31 -1.43 11.53 2.37
C LEU A 31 -1.02 11.54 3.85
N TYR A 32 -0.58 12.68 4.34
CA TYR A 32 -0.26 12.89 5.75
C TYR A 32 -1.49 12.73 6.66
N LYS A 33 -2.63 13.29 6.26
CA LYS A 33 -3.89 13.12 6.99
C LYS A 33 -4.31 11.65 7.08
N LEU A 34 -4.25 10.93 5.95
CA LEU A 34 -4.54 9.49 5.91
C LEU A 34 -3.58 8.69 6.80
N ALA A 35 -2.30 9.04 6.82
CA ALA A 35 -1.32 8.40 7.70
C ALA A 35 -1.66 8.58 9.18
N LEU A 36 -2.10 9.78 9.58
CA LEU A 36 -2.55 10.06 10.95
C LEU A 36 -3.82 9.27 11.32
N GLU A 37 -4.79 9.20 10.42
CA GLU A 37 -6.00 8.40 10.62
C GLU A 37 -5.66 6.91 10.76
N ALA A 38 -4.80 6.39 9.89
CA ALA A 38 -4.34 5.01 9.94
C ALA A 38 -3.61 4.69 11.26
N LYS A 39 -2.82 5.63 11.77
CA LYS A 39 -2.08 5.46 13.03
C LYS A 39 -3.02 5.24 14.22
N ASN A 40 -4.18 5.84 14.20
CA ASN A 40 -5.20 5.73 15.25
C ASN A 40 -6.30 4.70 14.92
N CYS A 41 -6.14 3.89 13.89
CA CYS A 41 -7.15 2.93 13.46
C CYS A 41 -7.30 1.77 14.45
N HIS A 42 -8.54 1.47 14.81
CA HIS A 42 -8.95 0.33 15.65
C HIS A 42 -10.05 -0.52 14.99
N ALA A 43 -10.12 -0.52 13.66
CA ALA A 43 -11.20 -1.16 12.91
C ALA A 43 -11.17 -2.70 12.94
N CYS A 44 -10.04 -3.31 13.28
CA CYS A 44 -9.91 -4.77 13.38
C CYS A 44 -8.97 -5.19 14.52
N SER A 45 -8.95 -6.50 14.79
CA SER A 45 -8.17 -7.09 15.89
C SER A 45 -6.65 -6.89 15.77
N LEU A 46 -6.13 -6.61 14.59
CA LEU A 46 -4.69 -6.33 14.41
C LEU A 46 -4.22 -5.10 15.20
N SER A 47 -5.11 -4.18 15.52
CA SER A 47 -4.80 -3.04 16.37
C SER A 47 -4.36 -3.42 17.79
N ASN A 48 -4.75 -4.61 18.25
CA ASN A 48 -4.42 -5.10 19.60
C ASN A 48 -3.00 -5.69 19.67
N THR A 49 -2.47 -6.18 18.55
CA THR A 49 -1.20 -6.94 18.51
C THR A 49 -0.08 -6.19 17.80
N ARG A 50 -0.39 -5.19 16.97
CA ARG A 50 0.63 -4.41 16.30
C ARG A 50 1.46 -3.58 17.28
N ASN A 51 2.75 -3.40 16.98
CA ASN A 51 3.58 -2.40 17.65
C ASN A 51 3.47 -1.03 16.97
N ASN A 52 3.52 -1.03 15.64
CA ASN A 52 3.38 0.19 14.84
C ASN A 52 2.44 -0.03 13.66
N VAL A 53 1.77 1.03 13.24
CA VAL A 53 1.13 1.09 11.92
C VAL A 53 2.21 1.36 10.88
N VAL A 54 2.28 0.51 9.86
CA VAL A 54 3.22 0.65 8.75
C VAL A 54 2.45 1.19 7.54
N PHE A 55 2.37 2.51 7.43
CA PHE A 55 1.54 3.15 6.42
C PHE A 55 2.15 3.10 5.03
N GLY A 56 3.39 3.49 4.91
CA GLY A 56 4.13 3.55 3.65
C GLY A 56 5.26 4.57 3.73
N LYS A 57 6.15 4.53 2.74
CA LYS A 57 7.31 5.43 2.67
C LYS A 57 7.74 5.66 1.23
N GLY A 58 8.17 6.86 0.94
CA GLY A 58 8.70 7.24 -0.36
C GLY A 58 8.19 8.59 -0.84
N SER A 59 8.35 8.84 -2.13
CA SER A 59 7.92 10.09 -2.74
C SER A 59 6.42 10.14 -2.97
N GLN A 60 5.77 11.20 -2.53
CA GLN A 60 4.35 11.46 -2.85
C GLN A 60 4.12 11.78 -4.34
N LYS A 61 5.18 12.10 -5.07
CA LYS A 61 5.17 12.35 -6.52
C LYS A 61 5.71 11.17 -7.32
N ALA A 62 5.87 10.01 -6.68
CA ALA A 62 6.40 8.82 -7.33
C ALA A 62 5.53 8.39 -8.52
N LYS A 63 6.19 8.00 -9.59
CA LYS A 63 5.54 7.40 -10.76
C LYS A 63 5.35 5.89 -10.61
N ILE A 64 6.05 5.27 -9.66
CA ILE A 64 5.98 3.84 -9.36
C ILE A 64 5.53 3.67 -7.91
N LEU A 65 4.46 2.91 -7.74
CA LEU A 65 3.92 2.52 -6.45
C LEU A 65 4.15 1.01 -6.27
N ILE A 66 4.81 0.64 -5.18
CA ILE A 66 5.09 -0.75 -4.82
C ILE A 66 4.18 -1.12 -3.67
N ILE A 67 3.34 -2.13 -3.88
CA ILE A 67 2.34 -2.56 -2.90
C ILE A 67 2.59 -4.02 -2.57
N GLY A 68 2.92 -4.29 -1.30
CA GLY A 68 2.96 -5.64 -0.74
C GLY A 68 1.65 -6.01 -0.03
N GLU A 69 1.67 -7.14 0.66
CA GLU A 69 0.50 -7.66 1.38
C GLU A 69 0.37 -7.03 2.77
N ALA A 70 1.33 -7.27 3.64
CA ALA A 70 1.28 -6.86 5.04
C ALA A 70 2.69 -6.70 5.64
N PRO A 71 2.82 -5.94 6.75
CA PRO A 71 4.07 -5.83 7.47
C PRO A 71 4.51 -7.16 8.09
N GLY A 72 5.79 -7.46 8.02
CA GLY A 72 6.42 -8.52 8.79
C GLY A 72 6.83 -8.03 10.19
N LYS A 73 7.56 -8.88 10.92
CA LYS A 73 8.03 -8.56 12.28
C LYS A 73 8.93 -7.32 12.32
N ASP A 74 9.88 -7.24 11.40
CA ASP A 74 10.84 -6.12 11.37
C ASP A 74 10.16 -4.81 11.01
N GLU A 75 9.19 -4.85 10.09
CA GLU A 75 8.39 -3.71 9.70
C GLU A 75 7.50 -3.23 10.84
N ASP A 76 6.87 -4.15 11.56
CA ASP A 76 6.03 -3.82 12.72
C ASP A 76 6.84 -3.15 13.84
N LEU A 77 8.07 -3.59 14.07
CA LEU A 77 8.96 -3.01 15.06
C LEU A 77 9.51 -1.64 14.66
N SER A 78 9.86 -1.46 13.39
CA SER A 78 10.45 -0.21 12.88
C SER A 78 9.44 0.83 12.43
N GLY A 79 8.21 0.42 12.07
CA GLY A 79 7.20 1.28 11.47
C GLY A 79 7.43 1.60 9.99
N GLU A 80 8.40 0.97 9.34
CA GLU A 80 8.74 1.18 7.94
C GLU A 80 8.43 -0.06 7.08
N PRO A 81 7.92 0.11 5.85
CA PRO A 81 7.65 -1.01 4.95
C PRO A 81 8.94 -1.60 4.36
N PHE A 82 8.93 -2.90 4.13
CA PHE A 82 10.00 -3.61 3.43
C PHE A 82 11.41 -3.36 3.99
N VAL A 83 11.61 -3.61 5.27
CA VAL A 83 12.92 -3.50 5.96
C VAL A 83 13.53 -4.85 6.32
N GLY A 84 12.75 -5.94 6.24
CA GLY A 84 13.22 -7.29 6.48
C GLY A 84 13.89 -7.93 5.25
N ARG A 85 13.86 -9.26 5.20
CA ARG A 85 14.50 -10.04 4.12
C ARG A 85 13.97 -9.67 2.73
N ALA A 86 12.64 -9.60 2.56
CA ALA A 86 12.03 -9.20 1.30
C ALA A 86 12.37 -7.74 0.93
N GLY A 87 12.51 -6.87 1.92
CA GLY A 87 12.94 -5.49 1.74
C GLY A 87 14.36 -5.36 1.20
N LYS A 88 15.27 -6.24 1.61
CA LYS A 88 16.63 -6.29 1.06
C LYS A 88 16.62 -6.67 -0.42
N LEU A 89 15.83 -7.67 -0.78
CA LEU A 89 15.65 -8.06 -2.19
C LEU A 89 15.04 -6.93 -3.01
N LEU A 90 14.05 -6.23 -2.47
CA LEU A 90 13.45 -5.07 -3.12
C LEU A 90 14.50 -3.98 -3.37
N ASN A 91 15.38 -3.71 -2.41
CA ASN A 91 16.47 -2.74 -2.58
C ASN A 91 17.40 -3.10 -3.74
N GLU A 92 17.75 -4.37 -3.86
CA GLU A 92 18.60 -4.88 -4.96
C GLU A 92 17.90 -4.72 -6.32
N LEU A 93 16.60 -5.03 -6.38
CA LEU A 93 15.79 -4.83 -7.59
C LEU A 93 15.72 -3.36 -7.99
N LEU A 94 15.46 -2.47 -7.04
CA LEU A 94 15.43 -1.03 -7.28
C LEU A 94 16.79 -0.52 -7.77
N PHE A 95 17.86 -0.96 -7.14
CA PHE A 95 19.22 -0.61 -7.55
C PHE A 95 19.52 -1.05 -8.99
N SER A 96 19.13 -2.28 -9.36
CA SER A 96 19.30 -2.78 -10.73
C SER A 96 18.56 -1.96 -11.78
N MET A 97 17.43 -1.36 -11.41
CA MET A 97 16.64 -0.47 -12.26
C MET A 97 17.09 1.01 -12.18
N LYS A 98 18.17 1.29 -11.48
CA LYS A 98 18.66 2.66 -11.21
C LYS A 98 17.61 3.53 -10.49
N LEU A 99 16.82 2.92 -9.62
CA LEU A 99 15.83 3.57 -8.77
C LEU A 99 16.30 3.54 -7.31
N SER A 100 15.88 4.52 -6.54
CA SER A 100 16.06 4.54 -5.08
C SER A 100 14.71 4.40 -4.37
N ARG A 101 14.73 4.05 -3.10
CA ARG A 101 13.51 4.01 -2.28
C ARG A 101 12.82 5.37 -2.18
N ASP A 102 13.58 6.45 -2.29
CA ASP A 102 13.06 7.82 -2.23
C ASP A 102 12.41 8.28 -3.54
N SER A 103 12.66 7.59 -4.65
CA SER A 103 12.06 7.89 -5.96
C SER A 103 10.75 7.15 -6.23
N VAL A 104 10.46 6.12 -5.46
CA VAL A 104 9.22 5.32 -5.51
C VAL A 104 8.41 5.52 -4.24
N TYR A 105 7.16 5.04 -4.21
CA TYR A 105 6.40 4.92 -2.98
C TYR A 105 6.15 3.45 -2.66
N ILE A 106 6.43 3.05 -1.43
CA ILE A 106 6.38 1.66 -0.98
C ILE A 106 5.35 1.54 0.15
N THR A 107 4.43 0.61 0.02
CA THR A 107 3.38 0.38 1.00
C THR A 107 2.91 -1.08 0.99
N ASN A 108 1.93 -1.40 1.82
CA ASN A 108 1.22 -2.68 1.85
C ASN A 108 -0.28 -2.43 1.83
N THR A 109 -1.06 -3.40 1.39
CA THR A 109 -2.52 -3.34 1.47
C THR A 109 -3.00 -3.34 2.91
N VAL A 110 -2.41 -4.17 3.77
CA VAL A 110 -2.63 -4.18 5.22
C VAL A 110 -1.54 -3.36 5.91
N LYS A 111 -1.93 -2.48 6.80
CA LYS A 111 -1.02 -1.54 7.49
C LYS A 111 -0.53 -2.04 8.85
N CYS A 112 -1.03 -3.17 9.31
CA CYS A 112 -0.76 -3.73 10.63
C CYS A 112 -0.37 -5.21 10.53
N ARG A 113 0.39 -5.67 11.53
CA ARG A 113 0.74 -7.09 11.69
C ARG A 113 -0.13 -7.75 12.74
#